data_b2c02504e6ad6da8c5396442d5541ee1
#
_entry.id   b2c02504e6ad6da8c5396442d5541ee1
#
_cell.length_a   1.000
_cell.length_b   1.000
_cell.length_c   1.000
_cell.angle_alpha   90.00
_cell.angle_beta   90.00
_cell.angle_gamma   90.00
#
_symmetry.space_group_name_H-M   'P 1'
#
loop_
_entity.id
_entity.type
_entity.pdbx_description
1 polymer ?
#
loop_
_entity_poly.entity_id
_entity_poly.type
_entity_poly.pdbx_seq_one_letter_code
_entity_poly.pdbx_strand_id
1 'polypeptide(L)'
;MSEAPNLDPMVQMMTQMMLQNAPRSAQDMRRMLDGFAPFMNTDLPEVGAFHEAVPVREGVTADVIVPRSSGPHPVLVYLHGGGWVCGSPKTHKKLAHRFAEAGYLVFNVDYRLAPEHPFPTPFEDCVAAVRWAHREAARFGGDPRRLAVGGDSAGGNLSAAVAAALAGDAARPKAALLIYGVFDFAALGEGGLVPAEARAADPRALEIGREMVEMMVGAYLGSEGREGLMRDARVSPIAAAATLPPCHVVVGSADPLAVQAEALVKALAAAGVPHEHFVDAGMPHGYAQMEFLPAARPAIARMVEFLRRNV
;
A
#
# COMPACT_ATOMS: atom_id res chain seq x y z
N MET A 1 -30.92 13.28 -0.59
CA MET A 1 -30.53 11.99 0.05
C MET A 1 -29.91 11.18 -1.08
N SER A 2 -28.56 11.11 -1.14
CA SER A 2 -27.90 10.23 -2.09
C SER A 2 -28.17 8.79 -1.65
N GLU A 3 -28.71 7.97 -2.54
CA GLU A 3 -28.79 6.53 -2.30
C GLU A 3 -27.38 6.03 -1.93
N ALA A 4 -27.30 5.24 -0.84
CA ALA A 4 -26.07 4.56 -0.47
C ALA A 4 -25.61 3.71 -1.67
N PRO A 5 -24.32 3.73 -2.05
CA PRO A 5 -23.84 2.95 -3.17
C PRO A 5 -24.17 1.47 -2.91
N ASN A 6 -24.85 0.85 -3.87
CA ASN A 6 -25.21 -0.55 -3.79
C ASN A 6 -23.91 -1.36 -3.87
N LEU A 7 -23.43 -1.87 -2.72
CA LEU A 7 -22.20 -2.67 -2.66
C LEU A 7 -22.38 -3.95 -3.47
N ASP A 8 -21.34 -4.32 -4.22
CA ASP A 8 -21.27 -5.61 -4.89
C ASP A 8 -21.60 -6.74 -3.89
N PRO A 9 -22.45 -7.72 -4.24
CA PRO A 9 -22.81 -8.83 -3.34
C PRO A 9 -21.60 -9.59 -2.77
N MET A 10 -20.52 -9.70 -3.54
CA MET A 10 -19.27 -10.31 -3.09
C MET A 10 -18.61 -9.46 -2.00
N VAL A 11 -18.60 -8.14 -2.16
CA VAL A 11 -18.07 -7.20 -1.16
C VAL A 11 -18.89 -7.28 0.14
N GLN A 12 -20.22 -7.37 0.03
CA GLN A 12 -21.11 -7.53 1.20
C GLN A 12 -20.79 -8.82 1.94
N MET A 13 -20.68 -9.95 1.22
CA MET A 13 -20.35 -11.25 1.79
C MET A 13 -18.97 -11.21 2.49
N MET A 14 -17.94 -10.66 1.85
CA MET A 14 -16.60 -10.53 2.43
C MET A 14 -16.61 -9.68 3.70
N THR A 15 -17.34 -8.56 3.69
CA THR A 15 -17.47 -7.69 4.87
C THR A 15 -18.14 -8.44 6.03
N GLN A 16 -19.20 -9.19 5.78
CA GLN A 16 -19.85 -10.00 6.81
C GLN A 16 -18.93 -11.09 7.35
N MET A 17 -18.19 -11.80 6.49
CA MET A 17 -17.20 -12.79 6.92
C MET A 17 -16.10 -12.17 7.78
N MET A 18 -15.62 -10.98 7.40
CA MET A 18 -14.60 -10.24 8.16
C MET A 18 -15.14 -9.85 9.54
N LEU A 19 -16.37 -9.35 9.64
CA LEU A 19 -16.97 -8.97 10.93
C LEU A 19 -17.20 -10.18 11.84
N GLN A 20 -17.59 -11.35 11.28
CA GLN A 20 -17.80 -12.58 12.04
C GLN A 20 -16.48 -13.18 12.55
N ASN A 21 -15.39 -12.99 11.82
CA ASN A 21 -14.07 -13.58 12.09
C ASN A 21 -13.00 -12.50 12.28
N ALA A 22 -13.38 -11.36 12.84
CA ALA A 22 -12.46 -10.23 12.99
C ALA A 22 -11.19 -10.64 13.75
N PRO A 23 -9.99 -10.34 13.18
CA PRO A 23 -8.73 -10.68 13.83
C PRO A 23 -8.57 -9.85 15.11
N ARG A 24 -8.12 -10.51 16.19
CA ARG A 24 -7.92 -9.88 17.50
C ARG A 24 -6.45 -9.67 17.85
N SER A 25 -5.55 -10.10 16.97
CA SER A 25 -4.11 -9.95 17.13
C SER A 25 -3.41 -9.83 15.79
N ALA A 26 -2.17 -9.31 15.79
CA ALA A 26 -1.31 -9.32 14.62
C ALA A 26 -1.14 -10.74 14.02
N GLN A 27 -1.05 -11.76 14.89
CA GLN A 27 -0.92 -13.14 14.46
C GLN A 27 -2.19 -13.67 13.77
N ASP A 28 -3.40 -13.25 14.23
CA ASP A 28 -4.66 -13.58 13.56
C ASP A 28 -4.71 -12.95 12.17
N MET A 29 -4.31 -11.68 12.05
CA MET A 29 -4.21 -11.00 10.75
C MET A 29 -3.25 -11.70 9.80
N ARG A 30 -2.06 -12.11 10.27
CA ARG A 30 -1.09 -12.87 9.48
C ARG A 30 -1.70 -14.18 8.98
N ARG A 31 -2.30 -14.98 9.87
CA ARG A 31 -2.96 -16.24 9.48
C ARG A 31 -4.06 -16.05 8.46
N MET A 32 -4.88 -15.01 8.64
CA MET A 32 -5.97 -14.68 7.73
C MET A 32 -5.42 -14.30 6.34
N LEU A 33 -4.48 -13.38 6.27
CA LEU A 33 -3.94 -12.89 5.00
C LEU A 33 -3.13 -13.97 4.26
N ASP A 34 -2.31 -14.74 4.98
CA ASP A 34 -1.57 -15.88 4.43
C ASP A 34 -2.50 -16.98 3.92
N GLY A 35 -3.62 -17.22 4.62
CA GLY A 35 -4.65 -18.17 4.19
C GLY A 35 -5.36 -17.75 2.90
N PHE A 36 -5.52 -16.46 2.65
CA PHE A 36 -6.09 -15.94 1.41
C PHE A 36 -5.08 -15.86 0.24
N ALA A 37 -3.78 -15.83 0.52
CA ALA A 37 -2.75 -15.64 -0.50
C ALA A 37 -2.82 -16.66 -1.66
N PRO A 38 -3.09 -17.97 -1.47
CA PRO A 38 -3.23 -18.90 -2.59
C PRO A 38 -4.38 -18.55 -3.53
N PHE A 39 -5.52 -18.10 -2.98
CA PHE A 39 -6.67 -17.68 -3.77
C PHE A 39 -6.39 -16.38 -4.56
N MET A 40 -5.74 -15.42 -3.91
CA MET A 40 -5.39 -14.14 -4.54
C MET A 40 -4.35 -14.29 -5.64
N ASN A 41 -3.47 -15.30 -5.56
CA ASN A 41 -2.37 -15.54 -6.48
C ASN A 41 -2.68 -16.59 -7.55
N THR A 42 -3.95 -16.91 -7.81
CA THR A 42 -4.32 -17.73 -8.97
C THR A 42 -3.98 -17.01 -10.27
N ASP A 43 -3.62 -17.75 -11.32
CA ASP A 43 -3.35 -17.21 -12.66
C ASP A 43 -2.33 -16.07 -12.67
N LEU A 44 -1.15 -16.33 -12.08
CA LEU A 44 -0.06 -15.36 -12.06
C LEU A 44 0.37 -15.02 -13.48
N PRO A 45 0.57 -13.72 -13.80
CA PRO A 45 1.18 -13.31 -15.06
C PRO A 45 2.56 -13.93 -15.24
N GLU A 46 2.86 -14.33 -16.48
CA GLU A 46 4.20 -14.77 -16.85
C GLU A 46 5.19 -13.60 -16.80
N VAL A 47 6.37 -13.87 -16.27
CA VAL A 47 7.47 -12.90 -16.15
C VAL A 47 8.75 -13.46 -16.76
N GLY A 48 9.75 -12.61 -16.99
CA GLY A 48 11.03 -13.01 -17.59
C GLY A 48 11.90 -13.81 -16.63
N ALA A 49 11.99 -13.34 -15.37
CA ALA A 49 12.65 -14.06 -14.29
C ALA A 49 12.03 -13.69 -12.94
N PHE A 50 12.16 -14.58 -11.99
CA PHE A 50 11.72 -14.40 -10.61
C PHE A 50 12.84 -14.83 -9.66
N HIS A 51 13.29 -13.92 -8.80
CA HIS A 51 14.28 -14.18 -7.78
C HIS A 51 13.61 -13.96 -6.42
N GLU A 52 13.42 -15.07 -5.69
CA GLU A 52 12.76 -15.05 -4.39
C GLU A 52 13.71 -14.64 -3.27
N ALA A 53 13.24 -13.83 -2.34
CA ALA A 53 13.91 -13.45 -1.09
C ALA A 53 15.37 -12.97 -1.26
N VAL A 54 15.62 -12.13 -2.26
CA VAL A 54 16.94 -11.53 -2.48
C VAL A 54 17.31 -10.64 -1.28
N PRO A 55 18.47 -10.84 -0.64
CA PRO A 55 18.87 -10.05 0.53
C PRO A 55 19.03 -8.55 0.20
N VAL A 56 18.39 -7.71 0.97
CA VAL A 56 18.49 -6.25 0.93
C VAL A 56 19.40 -5.73 2.04
N ARG A 57 19.12 -6.15 3.26
CA ARG A 57 19.91 -5.94 4.48
C ARG A 57 19.53 -7.01 5.51
N GLU A 58 20.15 -6.99 6.67
CA GLU A 58 19.81 -7.93 7.75
C GLU A 58 18.32 -7.85 8.10
N GLY A 59 17.62 -8.99 8.03
CA GLY A 59 16.20 -9.12 8.32
C GLY A 59 15.24 -8.55 7.25
N VAL A 60 15.77 -8.09 6.09
CA VAL A 60 14.95 -7.54 4.99
C VAL A 60 15.34 -8.19 3.67
N THR A 61 14.36 -8.69 2.95
CA THR A 61 14.54 -9.25 1.60
C THR A 61 13.60 -8.56 0.59
N ALA A 62 13.76 -8.88 -0.68
CA ALA A 62 12.81 -8.53 -1.71
C ALA A 62 12.69 -9.65 -2.73
N ASP A 63 11.46 -9.92 -3.18
CA ASP A 63 11.27 -10.67 -4.41
C ASP A 63 11.55 -9.75 -5.60
N VAL A 64 12.43 -10.19 -6.51
CA VAL A 64 12.78 -9.43 -7.70
C VAL A 64 12.13 -10.06 -8.91
N ILE A 65 11.23 -9.30 -9.55
CA ILE A 65 10.41 -9.77 -10.67
C ILE A 65 10.84 -9.02 -11.92
N VAL A 66 11.45 -9.75 -12.85
CA VAL A 66 12.00 -9.19 -14.09
C VAL A 66 10.99 -9.33 -15.22
N PRO A 67 10.69 -8.26 -15.97
CA PRO A 67 9.80 -8.33 -17.14
C PRO A 67 10.29 -9.26 -18.24
N ARG A 68 9.37 -9.72 -19.11
CA ARG A 68 9.72 -10.49 -20.32
C ARG A 68 10.30 -9.63 -21.44
N SER A 69 10.00 -8.34 -21.44
CA SER A 69 10.53 -7.39 -22.44
C SER A 69 12.04 -7.23 -22.29
N SER A 70 12.70 -6.71 -23.32
CA SER A 70 14.11 -6.31 -23.23
C SER A 70 14.25 -5.02 -22.41
N GLY A 71 15.28 -4.97 -21.55
CA GLY A 71 15.60 -3.78 -20.76
C GLY A 71 16.33 -2.66 -21.54
N PRO A 72 16.76 -1.58 -20.88
CA PRO A 72 16.65 -1.37 -19.43
C PRO A 72 15.22 -1.00 -18.99
N HIS A 73 14.73 -1.68 -17.94
CA HIS A 73 13.38 -1.52 -17.43
C HIS A 73 13.26 -0.33 -16.46
N PRO A 74 12.11 0.39 -16.44
CA PRO A 74 11.79 1.23 -15.30
C PRO A 74 11.62 0.37 -14.05
N VAL A 75 11.89 0.95 -12.89
CA VAL A 75 11.93 0.25 -11.60
C VAL A 75 10.74 0.65 -10.75
N LEU A 76 10.07 -0.33 -10.16
CA LEU A 76 9.07 -0.12 -9.12
C LEU A 76 9.51 -0.84 -7.84
N VAL A 77 9.72 -0.10 -6.76
CA VAL A 77 9.82 -0.67 -5.42
C VAL A 77 8.42 -0.72 -4.83
N TYR A 78 7.91 -1.93 -4.60
CA TYR A 78 6.58 -2.15 -4.07
C TYR A 78 6.63 -2.52 -2.58
N LEU A 79 5.87 -1.78 -1.78
CA LEU A 79 5.73 -1.94 -0.35
C LEU A 79 4.33 -2.45 -0.05
N HIS A 80 4.22 -3.67 0.47
CA HIS A 80 2.93 -4.31 0.69
C HIS A 80 2.11 -3.69 1.82
N GLY A 81 0.78 -3.84 1.76
CA GLY A 81 -0.15 -3.49 2.82
C GLY A 81 -0.18 -4.53 3.95
N GLY A 82 -1.07 -4.31 4.91
CA GLY A 82 -1.27 -5.22 6.06
C GLY A 82 -1.14 -4.55 7.42
N GLY A 83 -1.46 -3.25 7.53
CA GLY A 83 -1.51 -2.53 8.81
C GLY A 83 -0.18 -2.51 9.57
N TRP A 84 0.95 -2.61 8.88
CA TRP A 84 2.32 -2.71 9.42
C TRP A 84 2.57 -3.97 10.27
N VAL A 85 1.58 -4.84 10.45
CA VAL A 85 1.62 -6.03 11.33
C VAL A 85 1.55 -7.35 10.57
N CYS A 86 1.10 -7.34 9.32
CA CYS A 86 1.00 -8.52 8.46
C CYS A 86 1.32 -8.17 6.99
N GLY A 87 1.22 -9.16 6.10
CA GLY A 87 1.58 -9.01 4.70
C GLY A 87 3.01 -9.47 4.42
N SER A 88 3.29 -9.69 3.15
CA SER A 88 4.60 -10.12 2.65
C SER A 88 4.61 -10.05 1.11
N PRO A 89 5.76 -10.23 0.45
CA PRO A 89 5.81 -10.43 -0.99
C PRO A 89 4.90 -11.54 -1.50
N LYS A 90 4.70 -12.59 -0.70
CA LYS A 90 3.82 -13.71 -1.03
C LYS A 90 2.36 -13.30 -1.11
N THR A 91 1.87 -12.45 -0.20
CA THR A 91 0.47 -12.02 -0.18
C THR A 91 0.14 -11.03 -1.29
N HIS A 92 1.14 -10.32 -1.82
CA HIS A 92 1.02 -9.31 -2.88
C HIS A 92 1.64 -9.74 -4.21
N LYS A 93 1.92 -11.05 -4.37
CA LYS A 93 2.67 -11.60 -5.50
C LYS A 93 2.01 -11.27 -6.83
N LYS A 94 0.70 -11.49 -6.96
CA LYS A 94 -0.03 -11.26 -8.23
C LYS A 94 0.02 -9.80 -8.65
N LEU A 95 -0.22 -8.87 -7.73
CA LEU A 95 -0.18 -7.44 -8.02
C LEU A 95 1.22 -7.00 -8.48
N ALA A 96 2.28 -7.48 -7.81
CA ALA A 96 3.66 -7.24 -8.23
C ALA A 96 3.96 -7.82 -9.62
N HIS A 97 3.45 -9.03 -9.92
CA HIS A 97 3.57 -9.64 -11.25
C HIS A 97 2.85 -8.84 -12.34
N ARG A 98 1.71 -8.16 -12.03
CA ARG A 98 1.02 -7.29 -12.99
C ARG A 98 1.85 -6.09 -13.41
N PHE A 99 2.59 -5.50 -12.48
CA PHE A 99 3.54 -4.43 -12.83
C PHE A 99 4.72 -4.95 -13.65
N ALA A 100 5.20 -6.16 -13.37
CA ALA A 100 6.25 -6.78 -14.18
C ALA A 100 5.75 -7.15 -15.57
N GLU A 101 4.53 -7.68 -15.72
CA GLU A 101 3.86 -7.91 -17.01
C GLU A 101 3.78 -6.61 -17.83
N ALA A 102 3.58 -5.46 -17.16
CA ALA A 102 3.53 -4.13 -17.78
C ALA A 102 4.91 -3.55 -18.13
N GLY A 103 6.01 -4.26 -17.85
CA GLY A 103 7.38 -3.90 -18.24
C GLY A 103 8.24 -3.28 -17.14
N TYR A 104 7.80 -3.29 -15.88
CA TYR A 104 8.57 -2.77 -14.74
C TYR A 104 9.40 -3.86 -14.08
N LEU A 105 10.68 -3.58 -13.82
CA LEU A 105 11.45 -4.36 -12.85
C LEU A 105 10.89 -4.07 -11.46
N VAL A 106 10.31 -5.09 -10.81
CA VAL A 106 9.65 -4.90 -9.52
C VAL A 106 10.50 -5.49 -8.40
N PHE A 107 10.75 -4.68 -7.38
CA PHE A 107 11.29 -5.10 -6.09
C PHE A 107 10.15 -5.11 -5.07
N ASN A 108 9.59 -6.29 -4.80
CA ASN A 108 8.50 -6.49 -3.86
C ASN A 108 9.11 -6.78 -2.47
N VAL A 109 9.08 -5.79 -1.59
CA VAL A 109 9.90 -5.74 -0.37
C VAL A 109 9.25 -6.49 0.77
N ASP A 110 10.03 -7.32 1.47
CA ASP A 110 9.67 -7.97 2.73
C ASP A 110 10.33 -7.22 3.88
N TYR A 111 9.69 -6.13 4.31
CA TYR A 111 10.15 -5.31 5.44
C TYR A 111 9.68 -5.91 6.77
N ARG A 112 10.44 -5.67 7.85
CA ARG A 112 10.12 -6.19 9.18
C ARG A 112 8.86 -5.56 9.74
N LEU A 113 8.04 -6.38 10.42
CA LEU A 113 6.69 -6.04 10.86
C LEU A 113 6.61 -5.80 12.36
N ALA A 114 5.69 -4.96 12.76
CA ALA A 114 5.24 -4.80 14.14
C ALA A 114 4.35 -6.01 14.54
N PRO A 115 4.22 -6.33 15.84
CA PRO A 115 4.83 -5.64 17.00
C PRO A 115 6.30 -5.98 17.25
N GLU A 116 6.88 -7.01 16.59
CA GLU A 116 8.26 -7.44 16.83
C GLU A 116 9.27 -6.34 16.46
N HIS A 117 8.93 -5.55 15.45
CA HIS A 117 9.73 -4.44 14.95
C HIS A 117 8.83 -3.20 14.74
N PRO A 118 8.52 -2.45 15.83
CA PRO A 118 7.67 -1.27 15.72
C PRO A 118 8.38 -0.11 14.99
N PHE A 119 7.66 0.99 14.77
CA PHE A 119 8.25 2.22 14.27
C PHE A 119 9.47 2.64 15.11
N PRO A 120 10.60 3.06 14.48
CA PRO A 120 10.72 3.38 13.06
C PRO A 120 11.16 2.23 12.14
N THR A 121 11.30 1.00 12.62
CA THR A 121 11.95 -0.10 11.90
C THR A 121 11.34 -0.37 10.51
N PRO A 122 10.01 -0.54 10.33
CA PRO A 122 9.44 -0.79 9.00
C PRO A 122 9.72 0.35 8.02
N PHE A 123 9.66 1.60 8.49
CA PHE A 123 9.98 2.77 7.69
C PHE A 123 11.45 2.79 7.25
N GLU A 124 12.38 2.53 8.18
CA GLU A 124 13.83 2.51 7.89
C GLU A 124 14.21 1.37 6.95
N ASP A 125 13.54 0.22 7.06
CA ASP A 125 13.72 -0.90 6.15
C ASP A 125 13.27 -0.53 4.73
N CYS A 126 12.14 0.15 4.58
CA CYS A 126 11.65 0.60 3.29
C CYS A 126 12.56 1.67 2.66
N VAL A 127 13.08 2.62 3.44
CA VAL A 127 14.09 3.59 2.97
C VAL A 127 15.34 2.86 2.48
N ALA A 128 15.82 1.89 3.25
CA ALA A 128 16.99 1.08 2.87
C ALA A 128 16.73 0.26 1.60
N ALA A 129 15.53 -0.31 1.45
CA ALA A 129 15.13 -1.07 0.27
C ALA A 129 15.09 -0.23 -1.00
N VAL A 130 14.57 1.01 -0.95
CA VAL A 130 14.56 1.92 -2.10
C VAL A 130 15.98 2.31 -2.50
N ARG A 131 16.84 2.64 -1.53
CA ARG A 131 18.27 2.92 -1.79
C ARG A 131 18.99 1.70 -2.36
N TRP A 132 18.71 0.50 -1.85
CA TRP A 132 19.27 -0.75 -2.36
C TRP A 132 18.81 -1.02 -3.78
N ALA A 133 17.50 -0.91 -4.07
CA ALA A 133 16.95 -1.08 -5.41
C ALA A 133 17.60 -0.12 -6.42
N HIS A 134 17.80 1.15 -6.04
CA HIS A 134 18.50 2.12 -6.87
C HIS A 134 19.94 1.67 -7.21
N ARG A 135 20.69 1.10 -6.24
CA ARG A 135 22.06 0.63 -6.50
C ARG A 135 22.12 -0.64 -7.32
N GLU A 136 21.17 -1.57 -7.09
CA GLU A 136 21.21 -2.93 -7.65
C GLU A 136 20.36 -3.08 -8.93
N ALA A 137 19.53 -2.09 -9.30
CA ALA A 137 18.61 -2.20 -10.43
C ALA A 137 19.28 -2.67 -11.73
N ALA A 138 20.46 -2.12 -12.05
CA ALA A 138 21.20 -2.47 -13.26
C ALA A 138 21.61 -3.96 -13.31
N ARG A 139 21.84 -4.60 -12.16
CA ARG A 139 22.15 -6.03 -12.05
C ARG A 139 21.01 -6.91 -12.55
N PHE A 140 19.76 -6.43 -12.45
CA PHE A 140 18.55 -7.12 -12.86
C PHE A 140 17.97 -6.53 -14.17
N GLY A 141 18.72 -5.71 -14.89
CA GLY A 141 18.28 -5.10 -16.15
C GLY A 141 17.40 -3.88 -15.99
N GLY A 142 17.40 -3.22 -14.83
CA GLY A 142 16.67 -1.98 -14.57
C GLY A 142 17.48 -0.71 -14.81
N ASP A 143 16.81 0.40 -15.06
CA ASP A 143 17.41 1.75 -15.08
C ASP A 143 17.15 2.45 -13.74
N PRO A 144 18.18 2.64 -12.89
CA PRO A 144 18.02 3.26 -11.57
C PRO A 144 17.54 4.72 -11.64
N ARG A 145 17.68 5.40 -12.79
CA ARG A 145 17.21 6.78 -12.99
C ARG A 145 15.69 6.84 -13.18
N ARG A 146 15.06 5.69 -13.48
CA ARG A 146 13.65 5.51 -13.74
C ARG A 146 13.02 4.68 -12.62
N LEU A 147 13.09 5.20 -11.38
CA LEU A 147 12.64 4.53 -10.17
C LEU A 147 11.38 5.18 -9.62
N ALA A 148 10.36 4.36 -9.37
CA ALA A 148 9.15 4.71 -8.63
C ALA A 148 9.07 3.91 -7.34
N VAL A 149 8.30 4.42 -6.38
CA VAL A 149 7.87 3.68 -5.19
C VAL A 149 6.34 3.58 -5.20
N GLY A 150 5.81 2.48 -4.70
CA GLY A 150 4.36 2.32 -4.59
C GLY A 150 3.99 1.25 -3.58
N GLY A 151 2.74 1.32 -3.13
CA GLY A 151 2.21 0.35 -2.18
C GLY A 151 0.77 0.64 -1.84
N ASP A 152 0.16 -0.31 -1.16
CA ASP A 152 -1.23 -0.31 -0.80
C ASP A 152 -1.42 -0.25 0.72
N SER A 153 -2.46 0.43 1.20
CA SER A 153 -2.81 0.53 2.62
C SER A 153 -1.63 1.03 3.47
N ALA A 154 -1.13 0.26 4.43
CA ALA A 154 0.10 0.55 5.18
C ALA A 154 1.32 0.75 4.26
N GLY A 155 1.41 0.00 3.15
CA GLY A 155 2.44 0.19 2.13
C GLY A 155 2.29 1.49 1.35
N GLY A 156 1.06 1.97 1.14
CA GLY A 156 0.79 3.30 0.58
C GLY A 156 1.26 4.42 1.51
N ASN A 157 1.04 4.26 2.82
CA ASN A 157 1.60 5.15 3.85
C ASN A 157 3.13 5.17 3.80
N LEU A 158 3.76 3.97 3.88
CA LEU A 158 5.23 3.84 3.81
C LEU A 158 5.79 4.41 2.52
N SER A 159 5.11 4.21 1.37
CA SER A 159 5.54 4.75 0.07
C SER A 159 5.59 6.28 0.06
N ALA A 160 4.56 6.94 0.61
CA ALA A 160 4.55 8.39 0.73
C ALA A 160 5.63 8.89 1.70
N ALA A 161 5.76 8.25 2.87
CA ALA A 161 6.77 8.61 3.88
C ALA A 161 8.20 8.44 3.35
N VAL A 162 8.48 7.33 2.66
CA VAL A 162 9.79 7.04 2.04
C VAL A 162 10.09 8.02 0.92
N ALA A 163 9.12 8.32 0.05
CA ALA A 163 9.29 9.29 -1.04
C ALA A 163 9.65 10.68 -0.50
N ALA A 164 8.97 11.11 0.58
CA ALA A 164 9.27 12.37 1.26
C ALA A 164 10.67 12.37 1.88
N ALA A 165 11.04 11.32 2.58
CA ALA A 165 12.36 11.19 3.22
C ALA A 165 13.53 11.17 2.22
N LEU A 166 13.29 10.68 1.00
CA LEU A 166 14.28 10.59 -0.06
C LEU A 166 14.24 11.79 -1.03
N ALA A 167 13.50 12.86 -0.74
CA ALA A 167 13.35 14.00 -1.64
C ALA A 167 14.67 14.63 -2.11
N GLY A 168 15.70 14.63 -1.26
CA GLY A 168 17.06 15.12 -1.56
C GLY A 168 18.09 14.03 -1.84
N ASP A 169 17.68 12.76 -1.95
CA ASP A 169 18.56 11.60 -2.09
C ASP A 169 18.81 11.25 -3.56
N ALA A 170 19.93 10.60 -3.84
CA ALA A 170 20.24 10.05 -5.17
C ALA A 170 19.21 8.99 -5.61
N ALA A 171 18.62 8.25 -4.65
CA ALA A 171 17.58 7.26 -4.86
C ALA A 171 16.16 7.84 -4.83
N ARG A 172 16.00 9.17 -4.98
CA ARG A 172 14.69 9.83 -5.00
C ARG A 172 13.76 9.20 -6.04
N PRO A 173 12.58 8.67 -5.64
CA PRO A 173 11.58 8.20 -6.58
C PRO A 173 11.09 9.33 -7.50
N LYS A 174 10.86 8.99 -8.77
CA LYS A 174 10.32 9.92 -9.79
C LYS A 174 8.80 10.01 -9.74
N ALA A 175 8.14 8.97 -9.19
CA ALA A 175 6.70 8.88 -9.03
C ALA A 175 6.34 8.03 -7.81
N ALA A 176 5.14 8.23 -7.27
CA ALA A 176 4.60 7.44 -6.18
C ALA A 176 3.20 6.90 -6.50
N LEU A 177 2.98 5.59 -6.31
CA LEU A 177 1.66 4.97 -6.32
C LEU A 177 1.15 4.86 -4.88
N LEU A 178 0.12 5.60 -4.55
CA LEU A 178 -0.45 5.72 -3.21
C LEU A 178 -1.86 5.10 -3.20
N ILE A 179 -1.90 3.79 -2.94
CA ILE A 179 -3.09 2.97 -3.12
C ILE A 179 -3.79 2.87 -1.76
N TYR A 180 -4.93 3.52 -1.59
CA TYR A 180 -5.78 3.59 -0.38
C TYR A 180 -5.01 3.63 0.95
N GLY A 181 -3.96 4.44 1.02
CA GLY A 181 -3.08 4.52 2.19
C GLY A 181 -3.65 5.36 3.35
N VAL A 182 -2.99 5.22 4.50
CA VAL A 182 -3.16 6.12 5.65
C VAL A 182 -2.13 7.24 5.54
N PHE A 183 -2.57 8.48 5.41
CA PHE A 183 -1.65 9.61 5.18
C PHE A 183 -1.60 10.60 6.33
N ASP A 184 -2.58 10.55 7.23
CA ASP A 184 -2.66 11.35 8.46
C ASP A 184 -3.16 10.48 9.62
N PHE A 185 -2.26 10.07 10.49
CA PHE A 185 -2.62 9.25 11.67
C PHE A 185 -3.43 10.06 12.71
N ALA A 186 -3.22 11.36 12.79
CA ALA A 186 -4.00 12.20 13.73
C ALA A 186 -5.47 12.32 13.31
N ALA A 187 -5.75 12.10 12.01
CA ALA A 187 -7.09 12.10 11.44
C ALA A 187 -7.62 10.66 11.18
N LEU A 188 -6.99 9.61 11.71
CA LEU A 188 -7.58 8.27 11.77
C LEU A 188 -8.80 8.34 12.65
N GLY A 189 -9.95 8.63 12.03
CA GLY A 189 -11.19 8.95 12.70
C GLY A 189 -11.75 7.79 13.53
N GLU A 190 -12.73 8.12 14.34
CA GLU A 190 -13.46 7.19 15.21
C GLU A 190 -14.21 6.07 14.45
N GLY A 191 -14.28 6.15 13.11
CA GLY A 191 -15.01 5.19 12.26
C GLY A 191 -14.33 3.84 12.06
N GLY A 192 -13.05 3.67 12.44
CA GLY A 192 -12.30 2.43 12.19
C GLY A 192 -12.15 2.14 10.69
N LEU A 193 -11.76 0.91 10.36
CA LEU A 193 -11.61 0.41 8.98
C LEU A 193 -12.86 -0.34 8.47
N VAL A 194 -14.05 0.06 8.92
CA VAL A 194 -15.32 -0.57 8.51
C VAL A 194 -16.14 0.39 7.66
N PRO A 195 -16.62 -0.03 6.48
CA PRO A 195 -17.46 0.78 5.62
C PRO A 195 -18.72 1.31 6.32
N ALA A 196 -19.19 2.50 5.94
CA ALA A 196 -20.34 3.14 6.55
C ALA A 196 -21.61 2.27 6.47
N GLU A 197 -21.80 1.58 5.34
CA GLU A 197 -22.91 0.66 5.09
C GLU A 197 -22.89 -0.53 6.03
N ALA A 198 -21.70 -1.10 6.27
CA ALA A 198 -21.53 -2.21 7.22
C ALA A 198 -21.80 -1.77 8.67
N ARG A 199 -21.41 -0.54 9.02
CA ARG A 199 -21.72 0.08 10.34
C ARG A 199 -23.22 0.33 10.52
N ALA A 200 -23.93 0.67 9.44
CA ALA A 200 -25.38 0.84 9.47
C ALA A 200 -26.11 -0.51 9.59
N ALA A 201 -25.55 -1.58 9.01
CA ALA A 201 -26.12 -2.93 9.03
C ALA A 201 -25.86 -3.69 10.35
N ASP A 202 -24.69 -3.50 10.97
CA ASP A 202 -24.32 -4.13 12.25
C ASP A 202 -23.72 -3.08 13.20
N PRO A 203 -24.41 -2.74 14.31
CA PRO A 203 -23.90 -1.79 15.30
C PRO A 203 -22.53 -2.17 15.91
N ARG A 204 -22.17 -3.46 15.93
CA ARG A 204 -20.87 -3.94 16.43
C ARG A 204 -19.72 -3.66 15.46
N ALA A 205 -20.02 -3.40 14.18
CA ALA A 205 -19.00 -3.19 13.16
C ALA A 205 -18.07 -2.01 13.50
N LEU A 206 -18.63 -0.95 14.11
CA LEU A 206 -17.85 0.21 14.53
C LEU A 206 -16.85 -0.14 15.65
N GLU A 207 -17.28 -0.91 16.63
CA GLU A 207 -16.43 -1.37 17.73
C GLU A 207 -15.31 -2.27 17.21
N ILE A 208 -15.65 -3.27 16.40
CA ILE A 208 -14.68 -4.16 15.74
C ILE A 208 -13.65 -3.36 14.93
N GLY A 209 -14.10 -2.37 14.15
CA GLY A 209 -13.20 -1.54 13.37
C GLY A 209 -12.25 -0.69 14.22
N ARG A 210 -12.74 -0.14 15.33
CA ARG A 210 -11.92 0.60 16.30
C ARG A 210 -10.86 -0.30 16.96
N GLU A 211 -11.27 -1.48 17.41
CA GLU A 211 -10.36 -2.46 18.01
C GLU A 211 -9.25 -2.89 17.03
N MET A 212 -9.60 -3.12 15.75
CA MET A 212 -8.63 -3.44 14.71
C MET A 212 -7.63 -2.30 14.47
N VAL A 213 -8.11 -1.06 14.36
CA VAL A 213 -7.23 0.11 14.18
C VAL A 213 -6.33 0.28 15.40
N GLU A 214 -6.87 0.21 16.62
CA GLU A 214 -6.09 0.35 17.85
C GLU A 214 -5.03 -0.75 17.98
N MET A 215 -5.37 -1.99 17.63
CA MET A 215 -4.42 -3.10 17.61
C MET A 215 -3.26 -2.84 16.63
N MET A 216 -3.56 -2.42 15.39
CA MET A 216 -2.53 -2.14 14.38
C MET A 216 -1.68 -0.92 14.71
N VAL A 217 -2.31 0.18 15.06
CA VAL A 217 -1.63 1.44 15.41
C VAL A 217 -0.84 1.28 16.70
N GLY A 218 -1.41 0.59 17.71
CA GLY A 218 -0.74 0.28 18.95
C GLY A 218 0.48 -0.61 18.77
N ALA A 219 0.38 -1.62 17.91
CA ALA A 219 1.52 -2.48 17.55
C ALA A 219 2.61 -1.69 16.81
N TYR A 220 2.22 -0.81 15.88
CA TYR A 220 3.16 -0.06 15.04
C TYR A 220 3.85 1.10 15.79
N LEU A 221 3.10 1.92 16.53
CA LEU A 221 3.62 3.13 17.20
C LEU A 221 3.96 2.94 18.67
N GLY A 222 3.49 1.84 19.29
CA GLY A 222 3.56 1.69 20.74
C GLY A 222 2.54 2.58 21.45
N SER A 223 2.61 2.61 22.79
CA SER A 223 1.75 3.44 23.64
C SER A 223 2.41 4.74 24.09
N GLU A 224 3.73 4.72 24.28
CA GLU A 224 4.49 5.87 24.78
C GLU A 224 4.79 6.87 23.66
N GLY A 225 4.48 8.16 23.88
CA GLY A 225 4.76 9.24 22.93
C GLY A 225 3.97 9.18 21.62
N ARG A 226 2.95 8.34 21.54
CA ARG A 226 2.15 8.11 20.32
C ARG A 226 1.61 9.39 19.69
N GLU A 227 1.09 10.33 20.49
CA GLU A 227 0.55 11.60 19.96
C GLU A 227 1.59 12.42 19.20
N GLY A 228 2.83 12.47 19.69
CA GLY A 228 3.94 13.12 18.98
C GLY A 228 4.29 12.41 17.69
N LEU A 229 4.33 11.09 17.71
CA LEU A 229 4.60 10.27 16.53
C LEU A 229 3.51 10.39 15.45
N MET A 230 2.25 10.50 15.83
CA MET A 230 1.14 10.70 14.89
C MET A 230 1.27 11.98 14.04
N ARG A 231 2.09 12.94 14.44
CA ARG A 231 2.37 14.18 13.70
C ARG A 231 3.71 14.16 12.96
N ASP A 232 4.51 13.12 13.17
CA ASP A 232 5.79 12.94 12.47
C ASP A 232 5.53 12.62 10.99
N ALA A 233 6.21 13.31 10.06
CA ALA A 233 6.04 13.10 8.63
C ALA A 233 6.42 11.68 8.16
N ARG A 234 7.20 10.93 8.95
CA ARG A 234 7.53 9.52 8.68
C ARG A 234 6.35 8.58 8.99
N VAL A 235 5.38 9.06 9.78
CA VAL A 235 4.15 8.36 10.17
C VAL A 235 2.96 8.95 9.42
N SER A 236 2.82 10.28 9.43
CA SER A 236 1.77 11.05 8.73
C SER A 236 2.37 11.83 7.57
N PRO A 237 2.62 11.19 6.40
CA PRO A 237 3.33 11.80 5.29
C PRO A 237 2.60 12.98 4.64
N ILE A 238 1.34 13.22 4.94
CA ILE A 238 0.62 14.43 4.55
C ILE A 238 1.34 15.71 5.02
N ALA A 239 2.02 15.66 6.16
CA ALA A 239 2.80 16.78 6.69
C ALA A 239 3.99 17.16 5.78
N ALA A 240 4.43 16.26 4.91
CA ALA A 240 5.52 16.47 3.96
C ALA A 240 5.04 16.47 2.50
N ALA A 241 3.74 16.70 2.23
CA ALA A 241 3.13 16.62 0.90
C ALA A 241 3.90 17.43 -0.15
N ALA A 242 4.43 18.59 0.21
CA ALA A 242 5.19 19.47 -0.71
C ALA A 242 6.52 18.87 -1.22
N THR A 243 7.02 17.80 -0.62
CA THR A 243 8.27 17.14 -1.02
C THR A 243 8.04 15.89 -1.87
N LEU A 244 6.80 15.46 -2.02
CA LEU A 244 6.45 14.25 -2.77
C LEU A 244 6.72 14.42 -4.27
N PRO A 245 7.08 13.35 -4.99
CA PRO A 245 7.11 13.36 -6.45
C PRO A 245 5.66 13.37 -7.00
N PRO A 246 5.47 13.40 -8.33
CA PRO A 246 4.17 13.12 -8.94
C PRO A 246 3.51 11.90 -8.31
N CYS A 247 2.23 12.02 -7.91
CA CYS A 247 1.50 10.99 -7.16
C CYS A 247 0.28 10.48 -7.94
N HIS A 248 0.07 9.15 -7.93
CA HIS A 248 -1.19 8.53 -8.29
C HIS A 248 -1.89 8.09 -7.01
N VAL A 249 -3.00 8.73 -6.67
CA VAL A 249 -3.78 8.44 -5.47
C VAL A 249 -5.06 7.73 -5.89
N VAL A 250 -5.29 6.52 -5.38
CA VAL A 250 -6.49 5.74 -5.72
C VAL A 250 -7.12 5.14 -4.47
N VAL A 251 -8.45 5.14 -4.43
CA VAL A 251 -9.23 4.61 -3.31
C VAL A 251 -10.59 4.11 -3.79
N GLY A 252 -11.22 3.21 -3.06
CA GLY A 252 -12.61 2.82 -3.29
C GLY A 252 -13.59 3.77 -2.60
N SER A 253 -14.77 3.99 -3.17
CA SER A 253 -15.76 4.87 -2.52
C SER A 253 -16.40 4.24 -1.27
N ALA A 254 -16.35 2.90 -1.13
CA ALA A 254 -16.77 2.18 0.07
C ALA A 254 -15.60 1.93 1.04
N ASP A 255 -14.41 2.46 0.76
CA ASP A 255 -13.25 2.37 1.64
C ASP A 255 -13.35 3.44 2.74
N PRO A 256 -13.29 3.07 4.03
CA PRO A 256 -13.29 4.04 5.13
C PRO A 256 -12.08 4.99 5.10
N LEU A 257 -11.00 4.64 4.39
CA LEU A 257 -9.84 5.50 4.18
C LEU A 257 -9.99 6.51 3.02
N ALA A 258 -11.16 6.59 2.37
CA ALA A 258 -11.39 7.56 1.30
C ALA A 258 -11.12 9.01 1.75
N VAL A 259 -11.48 9.33 3.00
CA VAL A 259 -11.20 10.64 3.61
C VAL A 259 -9.71 10.96 3.73
N GLN A 260 -8.85 9.95 3.90
CA GLN A 260 -7.40 10.07 3.93
C GLN A 260 -6.84 10.43 2.54
N ALA A 261 -7.34 9.76 1.50
CA ALA A 261 -6.97 10.05 0.11
C ALA A 261 -7.37 11.47 -0.28
N GLU A 262 -8.60 11.90 0.05
CA GLU A 262 -9.07 13.26 -0.21
C GLU A 262 -8.24 14.32 0.52
N ALA A 263 -7.88 14.09 1.78
CA ALA A 263 -7.05 15.01 2.55
C ALA A 263 -5.65 15.16 1.93
N LEU A 264 -5.02 14.03 1.53
CA LEU A 264 -3.73 14.06 0.85
C LEU A 264 -3.81 14.81 -0.49
N VAL A 265 -4.83 14.54 -1.31
CA VAL A 265 -5.04 15.22 -2.60
C VAL A 265 -5.17 16.74 -2.43
N LYS A 266 -5.91 17.18 -1.41
CA LYS A 266 -6.00 18.62 -1.08
C LYS A 266 -4.64 19.20 -0.69
N ALA A 267 -3.83 18.46 0.08
CA ALA A 267 -2.49 18.89 0.47
C ALA A 267 -1.52 18.94 -0.73
N LEU A 268 -1.57 17.95 -1.62
CA LEU A 268 -0.78 17.93 -2.86
C LEU A 268 -1.14 19.10 -3.78
N ALA A 269 -2.43 19.37 -3.96
CA ALA A 269 -2.92 20.50 -4.74
C ALA A 269 -2.45 21.83 -4.17
N ALA A 270 -2.57 22.02 -2.86
CA ALA A 270 -2.11 23.23 -2.17
C ALA A 270 -0.60 23.44 -2.29
N ALA A 271 0.18 22.35 -2.35
CA ALA A 271 1.64 22.37 -2.52
C ALA A 271 2.08 22.45 -4.00
N GLY A 272 1.17 22.41 -4.96
CA GLY A 272 1.48 22.41 -6.40
C GLY A 272 2.16 21.13 -6.89
N VAL A 273 2.01 20.02 -6.15
CA VAL A 273 2.57 18.72 -6.55
C VAL A 273 1.68 18.07 -7.60
N PRO A 274 2.23 17.64 -8.77
CA PRO A 274 1.46 16.93 -9.79
C PRO A 274 0.84 15.64 -9.22
N HIS A 275 -0.46 15.45 -9.41
CA HIS A 275 -1.14 14.26 -8.93
C HIS A 275 -2.37 13.89 -9.77
N GLU A 276 -2.75 12.63 -9.69
CA GLU A 276 -3.99 12.09 -10.20
C GLU A 276 -4.76 11.45 -9.05
N HIS A 277 -6.07 11.61 -9.03
CA HIS A 277 -6.93 11.02 -8.00
C HIS A 277 -8.07 10.25 -8.64
N PHE A 278 -8.24 8.99 -8.22
CA PHE A 278 -9.33 8.13 -8.65
C PHE A 278 -10.08 7.56 -7.46
N VAL A 279 -11.41 7.64 -7.53
CA VAL A 279 -12.33 7.03 -6.56
C VAL A 279 -13.16 5.99 -7.30
N ASP A 280 -12.85 4.71 -7.08
CA ASP A 280 -13.56 3.61 -7.74
C ASP A 280 -14.87 3.30 -7.02
N ALA A 281 -15.99 3.43 -7.74
CA ALA A 281 -17.33 3.35 -7.17
C ALA A 281 -17.63 1.97 -6.57
N GLY A 282 -18.14 1.93 -5.34
CA GLY A 282 -18.53 0.71 -4.62
C GLY A 282 -17.38 -0.20 -4.17
N MET A 283 -16.12 0.17 -4.43
CA MET A 283 -14.98 -0.68 -4.10
C MET A 283 -14.59 -0.55 -2.62
N PRO A 284 -14.31 -1.68 -1.94
CA PRO A 284 -13.88 -1.72 -0.55
C PRO A 284 -12.38 -1.49 -0.42
N HIS A 285 -11.90 -1.37 0.83
CA HIS A 285 -10.48 -1.40 1.13
C HIS A 285 -9.80 -2.68 0.59
N GLY A 286 -8.60 -2.55 0.01
CA GLY A 286 -7.84 -3.69 -0.53
C GLY A 286 -8.24 -4.16 -1.93
N TYR A 287 -9.22 -3.54 -2.57
CA TYR A 287 -9.82 -4.02 -3.82
C TYR A 287 -8.81 -4.19 -4.99
N ALA A 288 -7.74 -3.40 -5.03
CA ALA A 288 -6.77 -3.47 -6.14
C ALA A 288 -6.05 -4.83 -6.24
N GLN A 289 -6.00 -5.59 -5.14
CA GLN A 289 -5.48 -6.96 -5.13
C GLN A 289 -6.53 -8.01 -5.51
N MET A 290 -7.81 -7.64 -5.50
CA MET A 290 -8.94 -8.53 -5.68
C MET A 290 -9.39 -8.53 -7.13
N GLU A 291 -8.62 -9.18 -8.05
CA GLU A 291 -8.91 -9.16 -9.49
C GLU A 291 -10.27 -9.76 -9.89
N PHE A 292 -10.95 -10.43 -8.97
CA PHE A 292 -12.35 -10.84 -9.16
C PHE A 292 -13.34 -9.68 -9.02
N LEU A 293 -12.92 -8.54 -8.46
CA LEU A 293 -13.71 -7.30 -8.46
C LEU A 293 -13.51 -6.51 -9.75
N PRO A 294 -14.58 -5.93 -10.32
CA PRO A 294 -14.54 -5.36 -11.68
C PRO A 294 -13.60 -4.17 -11.84
N ALA A 295 -13.34 -3.41 -10.76
CA ALA A 295 -12.49 -2.23 -10.81
C ALA A 295 -11.00 -2.52 -10.61
N ALA A 296 -10.60 -3.72 -10.12
CA ALA A 296 -9.20 -4.01 -9.79
C ALA A 296 -8.27 -3.91 -11.01
N ARG A 297 -8.57 -4.61 -12.09
CA ARG A 297 -7.77 -4.55 -13.33
C ARG A 297 -7.73 -3.17 -13.98
N PRO A 298 -8.86 -2.44 -14.12
CA PRO A 298 -8.85 -1.06 -14.57
C PRO A 298 -8.00 -0.13 -13.69
N ALA A 299 -8.03 -0.28 -12.37
CA ALA A 299 -7.20 0.50 -11.46
C ALA A 299 -5.70 0.24 -11.70
N ILE A 300 -5.29 -1.04 -11.81
CA ILE A 300 -3.89 -1.40 -12.15
C ILE A 300 -3.48 -0.79 -13.49
N ALA A 301 -4.34 -0.84 -14.51
CA ALA A 301 -4.05 -0.25 -15.82
C ALA A 301 -3.80 1.27 -15.72
N ARG A 302 -4.59 2.01 -14.93
CA ARG A 302 -4.38 3.46 -14.69
C ARG A 302 -3.06 3.73 -13.96
N MET A 303 -2.71 2.91 -12.96
CA MET A 303 -1.42 3.00 -12.25
C MET A 303 -0.25 2.82 -13.22
N VAL A 304 -0.31 1.82 -14.09
CA VAL A 304 0.70 1.56 -15.13
C VAL A 304 0.81 2.74 -16.09
N GLU A 305 -0.31 3.29 -16.54
CA GLU A 305 -0.34 4.43 -17.45
C GLU A 305 0.26 5.69 -16.79
N PHE A 306 -0.06 5.94 -15.52
CA PHE A 306 0.56 7.01 -14.76
C PHE A 306 2.09 6.81 -14.65
N LEU A 307 2.54 5.62 -14.30
CA LEU A 307 3.97 5.31 -14.23
C LEU A 307 4.67 5.53 -15.57
N ARG A 308 4.09 5.13 -16.70
CA ARG A 308 4.66 5.34 -18.05
C ARG A 308 4.92 6.80 -18.38
N ARG A 309 4.10 7.71 -17.86
CA ARG A 309 4.26 9.15 -18.09
C ARG A 309 5.30 9.80 -17.19
N ASN A 310 5.63 9.18 -16.07
CA ASN A 310 6.44 9.81 -15.02
C ASN A 310 7.79 9.10 -14.74
N VAL A 311 7.97 7.86 -15.28
CA VAL A 311 9.15 7.04 -14.96
C VAL A 311 9.83 6.46 -16.20
#